data_219d820154d193087e2c4e00ac9002f5
#
_entry.id   219d820154d193087e2c4e00ac9002f5
#
_cell.length_a   1.000
_cell.length_b   1.000
_cell.length_c   1.000
_cell.angle_alpha   90.00
_cell.angle_beta   90.00
_cell.angle_gamma   90.00
#
_symmetry.space_group_name_H-M   'P 1'
#
loop_
_entity.id
_entity.type
_entity.pdbx_description
1 polymer ?
#
loop_
_entity_poly.entity_id
_entity_poly.type
_entity_poly.pdbx_seq_one_letter_code
_entity_poly.pdbx_strand_id
1 'polypeptide(L)'
;MKRLLRGLPCAALAVAVVTGVLAATAEQERQFVDTYKKAYDAKDAKTLNALLYTKGADPQGVEFYKMMITSEMGGKITSIQLLDLTAEDKARAAKTQSPDGRPMKLVLPATKKLVTKSETKDKNGSSSSSSEVFVGESEGRLYILLPAAAK
;
A
#
# COMPACT_ATOMS: atom_id res chain seq x y z
N MET A 1 66.64 27.00 -20.40
CA MET A 1 65.49 27.44 -19.60
C MET A 1 64.40 26.39 -19.68
N LYS A 2 64.21 25.61 -18.61
CA LYS A 2 63.23 24.53 -18.56
C LYS A 2 61.96 25.05 -17.88
N ARG A 3 60.83 25.09 -18.64
CA ARG A 3 59.53 25.38 -18.06
C ARG A 3 58.81 24.08 -17.73
N LEU A 4 58.63 23.84 -16.45
CA LEU A 4 57.80 22.77 -15.88
C LEU A 4 56.33 23.15 -16.01
N LEU A 5 55.55 22.41 -16.82
CA LEU A 5 54.11 22.42 -16.75
C LEU A 5 53.65 21.49 -15.62
N ARG A 6 53.08 22.07 -14.57
CA ARG A 6 52.38 21.35 -13.52
C ARG A 6 50.98 20.98 -14.00
N GLY A 7 50.73 19.70 -14.15
CA GLY A 7 49.39 19.18 -14.37
C GLY A 7 48.56 19.26 -13.10
N LEU A 8 47.37 19.84 -13.16
CA LEU A 8 46.35 19.79 -12.12
C LEU A 8 45.61 18.45 -12.26
N PRO A 9 45.39 17.71 -11.16
CA PRO A 9 44.47 16.59 -11.19
C PRO A 9 43.03 17.12 -11.08
N CYS A 10 42.22 16.82 -12.09
CA CYS A 10 40.77 16.96 -12.01
C CYS A 10 40.24 15.94 -11.01
N ALA A 11 39.83 16.40 -9.81
CA ALA A 11 39.08 15.60 -8.88
C ALA A 11 37.64 15.49 -9.40
N ALA A 12 37.29 14.32 -9.93
CA ALA A 12 35.91 13.99 -10.28
C ALA A 12 35.13 13.78 -8.97
N LEU A 13 34.29 14.73 -8.62
CA LEU A 13 33.29 14.56 -7.55
C LEU A 13 32.22 13.58 -8.08
N ALA A 14 32.30 12.33 -7.64
CA ALA A 14 31.20 11.38 -7.79
C ALA A 14 30.06 11.80 -6.83
N VAL A 15 29.02 12.45 -7.36
CA VAL A 15 27.78 12.68 -6.62
C VAL A 15 27.06 11.34 -6.55
N ALA A 16 27.17 10.66 -5.42
CA ALA A 16 26.33 9.51 -5.11
C ALA A 16 24.91 10.00 -4.90
N VAL A 17 24.05 9.81 -5.90
CA VAL A 17 22.59 9.99 -5.76
C VAL A 17 22.10 8.86 -4.87
N VAL A 18 22.01 9.13 -3.59
CA VAL A 18 21.31 8.26 -2.64
C VAL A 18 19.82 8.38 -2.97
N THR A 19 19.29 7.47 -3.79
CA THR A 19 17.85 7.28 -3.93
C THR A 19 17.31 6.64 -2.64
N GLY A 20 17.24 7.44 -1.58
CA GLY A 20 16.52 7.06 -0.39
C GLY A 20 15.05 6.89 -0.76
N VAL A 21 14.50 5.72 -0.50
CA VAL A 21 13.06 5.53 -0.46
C VAL A 21 12.57 6.43 0.67
N LEU A 22 12.06 7.61 0.32
CA LEU A 22 11.50 8.54 1.30
C LEU A 22 10.22 7.88 1.83
N ALA A 23 10.20 7.57 3.12
CA ALA A 23 8.98 7.12 3.78
C ALA A 23 7.85 8.15 3.56
N ALA A 24 6.63 7.65 3.36
CA ALA A 24 5.47 8.51 3.17
C ALA A 24 5.37 9.56 4.27
N THR A 25 5.09 10.79 3.88
CA THR A 25 4.92 11.89 4.83
C THR A 25 3.59 11.75 5.57
N ALA A 26 3.48 12.33 6.76
CA ALA A 26 2.22 12.38 7.52
C ALA A 26 1.05 12.98 6.70
N GLU A 27 1.34 13.90 5.79
CA GLU A 27 0.34 14.47 4.89
C GLU A 27 -0.14 13.44 3.85
N GLN A 28 0.78 12.69 3.24
CA GLN A 28 0.43 11.61 2.30
C GLN A 28 -0.37 10.50 2.98
N GLU A 29 -0.03 10.15 4.21
CA GLU A 29 -0.79 9.18 5.01
C GLU A 29 -2.21 9.67 5.27
N ARG A 30 -2.38 10.93 5.66
CA ARG A 30 -3.69 11.54 5.88
C ARG A 30 -4.51 11.57 4.60
N GLN A 31 -3.92 12.03 3.49
CA GLN A 31 -4.59 12.08 2.19
C GLN A 31 -5.05 10.69 1.73
N PHE A 32 -4.25 9.65 1.95
CA PHE A 32 -4.61 8.27 1.65
C PHE A 32 -5.85 7.82 2.45
N VAL A 33 -5.82 8.01 3.77
CA VAL A 33 -6.94 7.67 4.67
C VAL A 33 -8.21 8.45 4.30
N ASP A 34 -8.09 9.76 4.07
CA ASP A 34 -9.22 10.62 3.69
C ASP A 34 -9.80 10.23 2.33
N THR A 35 -8.95 9.90 1.36
CA THR A 35 -9.38 9.45 0.03
C THR A 35 -10.14 8.13 0.13
N TYR A 36 -9.60 7.16 0.89
CA TYR A 36 -10.26 5.89 1.12
C TYR A 36 -11.64 6.09 1.75
N LYS A 37 -11.70 6.86 2.86
CA LYS A 37 -12.94 7.11 3.58
C LYS A 37 -13.99 7.81 2.71
N LYS A 38 -13.62 8.87 2.01
CA LYS A 38 -14.52 9.62 1.12
C LYS A 38 -15.06 8.74 0.00
N ALA A 39 -14.20 7.95 -0.64
CA ALA A 39 -14.60 7.05 -1.71
C ALA A 39 -15.54 5.94 -1.20
N TYR A 40 -15.26 5.39 -0.03
CA TYR A 40 -16.11 4.40 0.61
C TYR A 40 -17.50 4.96 0.95
N ASP A 41 -17.55 6.12 1.62
CA ASP A 41 -18.80 6.78 2.01
C ASP A 41 -19.64 7.21 0.77
N ALA A 42 -18.98 7.63 -0.30
CA ALA A 42 -19.61 7.99 -1.59
C ALA A 42 -19.94 6.78 -2.49
N LYS A 43 -19.55 5.57 -2.09
CA LYS A 43 -19.64 4.33 -2.90
C LYS A 43 -18.92 4.47 -4.25
N ASP A 44 -17.81 5.20 -4.27
CA ASP A 44 -16.97 5.42 -5.45
C ASP A 44 -15.97 4.26 -5.62
N ALA A 45 -16.44 3.19 -6.23
CA ALA A 45 -15.63 2.02 -6.53
C ALA A 45 -14.40 2.34 -7.40
N LYS A 46 -14.50 3.33 -8.29
CA LYS A 46 -13.40 3.73 -9.17
C LYS A 46 -12.23 4.28 -8.37
N THR A 47 -12.50 5.20 -7.46
CA THR A 47 -11.47 5.79 -6.59
C THR A 47 -10.89 4.75 -5.64
N LEU A 48 -11.70 3.86 -5.03
CA LEU A 48 -11.20 2.78 -4.18
C LEU A 48 -10.30 1.82 -4.95
N ASN A 49 -10.69 1.42 -6.16
CA ASN A 49 -9.88 0.54 -7.01
C ASN A 49 -8.57 1.21 -7.45
N ALA A 50 -8.53 2.53 -7.58
CA ALA A 50 -7.32 3.28 -7.90
C ALA A 50 -6.30 3.29 -6.74
N LEU A 51 -6.71 2.96 -5.52
CA LEU A 51 -5.81 2.79 -4.37
C LEU A 51 -5.15 1.41 -4.34
N LEU A 52 -5.54 0.46 -5.19
CA LEU A 52 -4.92 -0.85 -5.30
C LEU A 52 -3.64 -0.77 -6.15
N TYR A 53 -2.54 -1.35 -5.66
CA TYR A 53 -1.34 -1.49 -6.47
C TYR A 53 -1.44 -2.76 -7.33
N THR A 54 -1.81 -2.57 -8.59
CA THR A 54 -2.09 -3.70 -9.52
C THR A 54 -0.90 -4.12 -10.37
N LYS A 55 0.17 -3.31 -10.41
CA LYS A 55 1.36 -3.62 -11.23
C LYS A 55 2.08 -4.86 -10.70
N GLY A 56 2.10 -5.91 -11.52
CA GLY A 56 2.73 -7.19 -11.15
C GLY A 56 1.90 -8.07 -10.23
N ALA A 57 0.69 -7.66 -9.85
CA ALA A 57 -0.23 -8.48 -9.09
C ALA A 57 -0.84 -9.60 -9.94
N ASP A 58 -1.31 -10.66 -9.29
CA ASP A 58 -2.06 -11.72 -9.94
C ASP A 58 -3.40 -11.17 -10.45
N PRO A 59 -3.76 -11.35 -11.74
CA PRO A 59 -4.99 -10.80 -12.30
C PRO A 59 -6.26 -11.29 -11.58
N GLN A 60 -6.33 -12.56 -11.17
CA GLN A 60 -7.46 -13.09 -10.43
C GLN A 60 -7.53 -12.47 -9.02
N GLY A 61 -6.36 -12.27 -8.39
CA GLY A 61 -6.26 -11.55 -7.12
C GLY A 61 -6.75 -10.11 -7.23
N VAL A 62 -6.41 -9.40 -8.31
CA VAL A 62 -6.89 -8.03 -8.55
C VAL A 62 -8.41 -7.97 -8.60
N GLU A 63 -9.05 -8.85 -9.39
CA GLU A 63 -10.52 -8.86 -9.49
C GLU A 63 -11.19 -9.27 -8.18
N PHE A 64 -10.61 -10.22 -7.45
CA PHE A 64 -11.10 -10.61 -6.13
C PHE A 64 -11.07 -9.43 -5.15
N TYR A 65 -9.94 -8.68 -5.08
CA TYR A 65 -9.83 -7.53 -4.19
C TYR A 65 -10.76 -6.38 -4.57
N LYS A 66 -10.94 -6.12 -5.87
CA LYS A 66 -11.93 -5.15 -6.34
C LYS A 66 -13.34 -5.51 -5.89
N MET A 67 -13.72 -6.77 -6.06
CA MET A 67 -15.02 -7.27 -5.61
C MET A 67 -15.17 -7.16 -4.09
N MET A 68 -14.17 -7.56 -3.33
CA MET A 68 -14.17 -7.50 -1.87
C MET A 68 -14.36 -6.07 -1.37
N ILE A 69 -13.57 -5.11 -1.85
CA ILE A 69 -13.67 -3.70 -1.46
C ILE A 69 -15.03 -3.12 -1.82
N THR A 70 -15.56 -3.45 -3.00
CA THR A 70 -16.87 -2.94 -3.43
C THR A 70 -18.02 -3.56 -2.66
N SER A 71 -17.93 -4.82 -2.25
CA SER A 71 -18.96 -5.48 -1.46
C SER A 71 -19.10 -4.89 -0.04
N GLU A 72 -18.03 -4.34 0.51
CA GLU A 72 -18.01 -3.73 1.83
C GLU A 72 -18.62 -2.31 1.86
N MET A 73 -18.82 -1.66 0.70
CA MET A 73 -19.33 -0.28 0.60
C MET A 73 -20.81 -0.09 1.01
N GLY A 74 -21.45 -1.12 1.56
CA GLY A 74 -22.83 -1.04 2.08
C GLY A 74 -22.94 -0.46 3.48
N GLY A 75 -21.83 -0.43 4.22
CA GLY A 75 -21.77 0.00 5.61
C GLY A 75 -21.28 1.45 5.78
N LYS A 76 -21.26 1.89 7.02
CA LYS A 76 -20.66 3.16 7.44
C LYS A 76 -19.33 2.88 8.14
N ILE A 77 -18.24 3.52 7.70
CA ILE A 77 -16.97 3.43 8.43
C ILE A 77 -17.12 4.11 9.79
N THR A 78 -16.90 3.35 10.85
CA THR A 78 -16.92 3.82 12.25
C THR A 78 -15.50 4.13 12.75
N SER A 79 -14.48 3.45 12.19
CA SER A 79 -13.07 3.70 12.50
C SER A 79 -12.22 3.36 11.29
N ILE A 80 -11.21 4.19 11.03
CA ILE A 80 -10.18 3.95 10.02
C ILE A 80 -8.84 4.43 10.57
N GLN A 81 -7.83 3.58 10.51
CA GLN A 81 -6.49 3.86 11.02
C GLN A 81 -5.42 3.29 10.11
N LEU A 82 -4.42 4.10 9.82
CA LEU A 82 -3.19 3.66 9.17
C LEU A 82 -2.12 3.48 10.25
N LEU A 83 -1.67 2.25 10.44
CA LEU A 83 -0.80 1.85 11.55
C LEU A 83 0.54 1.34 11.04
N ASP A 84 1.58 1.53 11.87
CA ASP A 84 2.87 0.88 11.66
C ASP A 84 2.76 -0.63 11.79
N LEU A 85 3.62 -1.36 11.09
CA LEU A 85 3.66 -2.81 11.14
C LEU A 85 4.36 -3.29 12.41
N THR A 86 3.71 -4.18 13.13
CA THR A 86 4.33 -4.97 14.20
C THR A 86 5.26 -6.04 13.61
N ALA A 87 6.04 -6.70 14.47
CA ALA A 87 6.87 -7.84 14.04
C ALA A 87 6.01 -9.00 13.48
N GLU A 88 4.84 -9.22 14.06
CA GLU A 88 3.87 -10.22 13.60
C GLU A 88 3.29 -9.83 12.22
N ASP A 89 2.93 -8.55 12.02
CA ASP A 89 2.45 -8.06 10.73
C ASP A 89 3.49 -8.27 9.62
N LYS A 90 4.75 -7.98 9.90
CA LYS A 90 5.87 -8.22 8.96
C LYS A 90 6.00 -9.70 8.62
N ALA A 91 5.86 -10.58 9.61
CA ALA A 91 5.90 -12.03 9.39
C ALA A 91 4.71 -12.51 8.54
N ARG A 92 3.51 -11.98 8.75
CA ARG A 92 2.32 -12.26 7.92
C ARG A 92 2.49 -11.76 6.49
N ALA A 93 2.98 -10.53 6.32
CA ALA A 93 3.23 -9.96 5.00
C ALA A 93 4.24 -10.80 4.18
N ALA A 94 5.23 -11.40 4.84
CA ALA A 94 6.22 -12.27 4.20
C ALA A 94 5.71 -13.67 3.86
N LYS A 95 4.60 -14.13 4.49
CA LYS A 95 4.03 -15.49 4.35
C LYS A 95 2.64 -15.47 3.75
N THR A 96 2.38 -14.58 2.81
CA THR A 96 1.07 -14.52 2.14
C THR A 96 0.82 -15.79 1.35
N GLN A 97 -0.40 -16.31 1.41
CA GLN A 97 -0.84 -17.48 0.65
C GLN A 97 -2.14 -17.16 -0.08
N SER A 98 -2.34 -17.78 -1.25
CA SER A 98 -3.62 -17.75 -1.93
C SER A 98 -4.64 -18.66 -1.22
N PRO A 99 -5.95 -18.52 -1.50
CA PRO A 99 -6.99 -19.38 -0.90
C PRO A 99 -6.78 -20.87 -1.14
N ASP A 100 -6.11 -21.25 -2.22
CA ASP A 100 -5.74 -22.64 -2.57
C ASP A 100 -4.39 -23.09 -1.98
N GLY A 101 -3.80 -22.28 -1.07
CA GLY A 101 -2.57 -22.61 -0.35
C GLY A 101 -1.27 -22.37 -1.11
N ARG A 102 -1.31 -21.82 -2.31
CA ARG A 102 -0.07 -21.47 -3.05
C ARG A 102 0.68 -20.34 -2.38
N PRO A 103 2.01 -20.42 -2.29
CA PRO A 103 2.79 -19.33 -1.75
C PRO A 103 2.67 -18.10 -2.62
N MET A 104 2.38 -16.98 -1.99
CA MET A 104 2.24 -15.66 -2.61
C MET A 104 3.23 -14.71 -1.94
N LYS A 105 3.52 -13.59 -2.60
CA LYS A 105 4.25 -12.47 -2.02
C LYS A 105 3.53 -11.18 -2.34
N LEU A 106 3.66 -10.19 -1.49
CA LEU A 106 3.17 -8.86 -1.82
C LEU A 106 3.99 -8.25 -2.97
N VAL A 107 3.34 -7.53 -3.86
CA VAL A 107 3.97 -6.89 -5.04
C VAL A 107 4.98 -5.81 -4.69
N LEU A 108 4.85 -5.22 -3.49
CA LEU A 108 5.78 -4.26 -2.90
C LEU A 108 6.00 -4.60 -1.42
N PRO A 109 7.08 -4.12 -0.81
CA PRO A 109 7.26 -4.20 0.64
C PRO A 109 6.11 -3.48 1.36
N ALA A 110 5.50 -4.15 2.35
CA ALA A 110 4.53 -3.52 3.22
C ALA A 110 5.25 -2.56 4.18
N THR A 111 4.75 -1.34 4.32
CA THR A 111 5.29 -0.33 5.23
C THR A 111 4.30 0.02 6.34
N LYS A 112 3.02 -0.09 6.06
CA LYS A 112 1.91 0.19 6.97
C LYS A 112 0.80 -0.85 6.81
N LYS A 113 -0.19 -0.80 7.70
CA LYS A 113 -1.47 -1.50 7.54
C LYS A 113 -2.64 -0.53 7.73
N LEU A 114 -3.64 -0.67 6.90
CA LEU A 114 -4.91 0.03 7.04
C LEU A 114 -5.90 -0.88 7.76
N VAL A 115 -6.41 -0.41 8.88
CA VAL A 115 -7.43 -1.10 9.66
C VAL A 115 -8.72 -0.29 9.57
N THR A 116 -9.78 -0.92 9.09
CA THR A 116 -11.11 -0.31 8.98
C THR A 116 -12.11 -1.07 9.84
N LYS A 117 -13.02 -0.36 10.45
CA LYS A 117 -14.21 -0.92 11.09
C LYS A 117 -15.43 -0.26 10.46
N SER A 118 -16.40 -1.06 10.09
CA SER A 118 -17.65 -0.56 9.53
C SER A 118 -18.86 -1.22 10.19
N GLU A 119 -19.96 -0.51 10.18
CA GLU A 119 -21.26 -1.02 10.63
C GLU A 119 -22.26 -0.96 9.48
N THR A 120 -22.99 -2.04 9.31
CA THR A 120 -24.13 -2.11 8.40
C THR A 120 -25.40 -2.28 9.22
N LYS A 121 -26.39 -1.45 8.95
CA LYS A 121 -27.73 -1.53 9.55
C LYS A 121 -28.73 -1.94 8.50
N ASP A 122 -29.45 -3.00 8.77
CA ASP A 122 -30.55 -3.45 7.94
C ASP A 122 -31.83 -3.65 8.79
N LYS A 123 -32.87 -4.16 8.17
CA LYS A 123 -34.16 -4.41 8.84
C LYS A 123 -34.09 -5.48 9.93
N ASN A 124 -33.03 -6.30 9.93
CA ASN A 124 -32.86 -7.45 10.82
C ASN A 124 -31.88 -7.15 11.95
N GLY A 125 -31.23 -5.98 11.95
CA GLY A 125 -30.29 -5.56 12.98
C GLY A 125 -29.09 -4.78 12.49
N SER A 126 -28.04 -4.73 13.31
CA SER A 126 -26.76 -4.15 12.96
C SER A 126 -25.67 -5.22 13.00
N SER A 127 -24.81 -5.21 12.00
CA SER A 127 -23.59 -6.02 11.97
C SER A 127 -22.37 -5.11 11.90
N SER A 128 -21.28 -5.51 12.54
CA SER A 128 -19.98 -4.83 12.45
C SER A 128 -18.98 -5.74 11.77
N SER A 129 -18.16 -5.16 10.90
CA SER A 129 -17.04 -5.83 10.27
C SER A 129 -15.74 -5.08 10.54
N SER A 130 -14.63 -5.81 10.53
CA SER A 130 -13.29 -5.24 10.60
C SER A 130 -12.46 -5.83 9.47
N SER A 131 -11.79 -4.96 8.73
CA SER A 131 -10.90 -5.33 7.63
C SER A 131 -9.50 -4.80 7.92
N GLU A 132 -8.50 -5.57 7.53
CA GLU A 132 -7.10 -5.21 7.65
C GLU A 132 -6.38 -5.53 6.33
N VAL A 133 -5.72 -4.53 5.75
CA VAL A 133 -4.96 -4.68 4.51
C VAL A 133 -3.58 -4.07 4.64
N PHE A 134 -2.58 -4.65 3.97
CA PHE A 134 -1.24 -4.09 3.92
C PHE A 134 -1.16 -2.94 2.94
N VAL A 135 -0.38 -1.94 3.31
CA VAL A 135 -0.14 -0.73 2.53
C VAL A 135 1.36 -0.60 2.28
N GLY A 136 1.71 -0.23 1.08
CA GLY A 136 3.08 0.05 0.67
C GLY A 136 3.16 1.34 -0.14
N GLU A 137 4.37 1.76 -0.42
CA GLU A 137 4.64 3.00 -1.12
C GLU A 137 5.25 2.73 -2.50
N SER A 138 4.80 3.48 -3.49
CA SER A 138 5.41 3.54 -4.82
C SER A 138 5.28 4.95 -5.38
N GLU A 139 6.40 5.50 -5.88
CA GLU A 139 6.43 6.82 -6.53
C GLU A 139 5.85 7.95 -5.65
N GLY A 140 6.12 7.90 -4.33
CA GLY A 140 5.63 8.89 -3.37
C GLY A 140 4.13 8.80 -3.07
N ARG A 141 3.50 7.68 -3.36
CA ARG A 141 2.08 7.41 -3.09
C ARG A 141 1.90 6.12 -2.31
N LEU A 142 0.88 6.10 -1.47
CA LEU A 142 0.47 4.91 -0.74
C LEU A 142 -0.58 4.12 -1.53
N TYR A 143 -0.44 2.80 -1.48
CA TYR A 143 -1.34 1.85 -2.15
C TYR A 143 -1.65 0.66 -1.25
N ILE A 144 -2.85 0.13 -1.39
CA ILE A 144 -3.21 -1.18 -0.85
C ILE A 144 -2.46 -2.23 -1.67
N LEU A 145 -1.74 -3.11 -0.99
CA LEU A 145 -0.91 -4.13 -1.63
C LEU A 145 -1.72 -5.38 -1.96
N LEU A 146 -1.48 -5.88 -3.14
CA LEU A 146 -2.04 -7.13 -3.62
C LEU A 146 -0.98 -8.22 -3.65
N PRO A 147 -1.35 -9.48 -3.47
CA PRO A 147 -0.43 -10.59 -3.63
C PRO A 147 -0.16 -10.89 -5.10
N ALA A 148 1.04 -11.40 -5.37
CA ALA A 148 1.43 -12.01 -6.63
C ALA A 148 2.01 -13.40 -6.37
N ALA A 149 2.00 -14.26 -7.38
CA ALA A 149 2.63 -15.57 -7.28
C ALA A 149 4.11 -15.42 -6.86
N ALA A 150 4.50 -16.15 -5.84
CA ALA A 150 5.91 -16.27 -5.50
C ALA A 150 6.62 -17.08 -6.58
N LYS A 151 7.58 -16.45 -7.26
CA LYS A 151 8.44 -17.14 -8.24
C LYS A 151 9.53 -17.88 -7.49
#